data_ab155fd98e212c194608e81f1fbbea1c
#
_entry.id   ab155fd98e212c194608e81f1fbbea1c
#
_cell.length_a   1.000
_cell.length_b   1.000
_cell.length_c   1.000
_cell.angle_alpha   90.00
_cell.angle_beta   90.00
_cell.angle_gamma   90.00
#
_symmetry.space_group_name_H-M   'P 1'
#
loop_
_entity.id
_entity.type
_entity.pdbx_description
1 polymer ?
#
loop_
_entity_poly.entity_id
_entity_poly.type
_entity_poly.pdbx_seq_one_letter_code
_entity_poly.pdbx_strand_id
1 'polypeptide(L)'
;MRWPAIIVTALCFVALAPVASGPCATQIPSTSKGTKQRVANPLNDLLDEARRDIDRQDFEAAIAPLQKFLAEKDDFAYAHFQLGYAYTGLQKSKEARDEYQRAMQLDPKMPEAALNLGILLLNEEPAAAVVPLQRAVELLPTQSRPRTLLGLAYEKSGDQKNAAIAYEGALALDPKDTETSLHLAQLYLRQNRAAEAEAKFRAVLSGQPASQPALVGLAQSLEIEKNPEAADAYRSYLKAQPGDAAAREHFIHLLIANEKYDDALAEMERAEKGGAPSVESLKLRADILIGEKKWDAAIAALKQAVALAPNDAQLRGGLGRTYMQQRDFANAEKELKSAIQLDAKNLAYWKDLASTTYLADDYPTTLAILDRVAKSEPPTAGELFVRALCYDKLQQTKAALDAYEKFLQADQNRNSDQVWQAQQRIRVLKKRLEKKR
;
A
#
# COMPACT_ATOMS: atom_id res chain seq x y z
N MET A 1 1.17 13.86 -2.41
CA MET A 1 1.84 12.70 -3.01
C MET A 1 0.77 11.64 -3.27
N ARG A 2 0.57 11.24 -4.52
CA ARG A 2 -0.43 10.22 -4.88
C ARG A 2 0.22 8.86 -4.65
N TRP A 3 -0.36 8.07 -3.77
CA TRP A 3 0.04 6.70 -3.49
C TRP A 3 -0.26 5.81 -4.69
N PRO A 4 0.67 4.94 -5.14
CA PRO A 4 0.29 3.86 -6.02
C PRO A 4 -0.55 2.87 -5.22
N ALA A 5 -1.77 2.62 -5.67
CA ALA A 5 -2.60 1.54 -5.15
C ALA A 5 -1.85 0.22 -5.43
N ILE A 6 -1.26 -0.36 -4.39
CA ILE A 6 -0.77 -1.73 -4.44
C ILE A 6 -2.03 -2.60 -4.49
N ILE A 7 -2.36 -3.02 -5.71
CA ILE A 7 -3.35 -4.06 -5.94
C ILE A 7 -2.72 -5.34 -5.40
N VAL A 8 -3.02 -5.68 -4.14
CA VAL A 8 -2.84 -7.03 -3.63
C VAL A 8 -3.90 -7.89 -4.35
N THR A 9 -3.57 -8.36 -5.54
CA THR A 9 -4.26 -9.47 -6.18
C THR A 9 -3.87 -10.76 -5.46
N ALA A 10 -4.27 -10.89 -4.22
CA ALA A 10 -4.50 -12.20 -3.66
C ALA A 10 -5.77 -12.72 -4.33
N LEU A 11 -5.60 -13.35 -5.48
CA LEU A 11 -6.59 -14.26 -6.05
C LEU A 11 -6.76 -15.41 -5.05
N CYS A 12 -7.50 -15.17 -3.96
CA CYS A 12 -8.18 -16.23 -3.28
C CYS A 12 -9.20 -16.78 -4.28
N PHE A 13 -8.84 -17.83 -4.99
CA PHE A 13 -9.80 -18.73 -5.56
C PHE A 13 -10.59 -19.30 -4.37
N VAL A 14 -11.59 -18.56 -3.93
CA VAL A 14 -12.66 -19.15 -3.14
C VAL A 14 -13.31 -20.10 -4.11
N ALA A 15 -13.03 -21.39 -3.95
CA ALA A 15 -13.84 -22.44 -4.56
C ALA A 15 -15.25 -22.26 -3.96
N LEU A 16 -16.05 -21.43 -4.59
CA LEU A 16 -17.48 -21.27 -4.29
C LEU A 16 -18.16 -22.57 -4.68
N ALA A 17 -18.06 -23.55 -3.79
CA ALA A 17 -18.89 -24.74 -3.94
C ALA A 17 -20.35 -24.29 -3.98
N PRO A 18 -21.12 -24.73 -4.97
CA PRO A 18 -22.54 -24.47 -5.00
C PRO A 18 -23.16 -25.00 -3.71
N VAL A 19 -24.11 -24.24 -3.16
CA VAL A 19 -24.80 -24.64 -1.94
C VAL A 19 -25.63 -25.86 -2.26
N ALA A 20 -25.09 -27.04 -1.96
CA ALA A 20 -25.90 -28.22 -1.88
C ALA A 20 -26.89 -28.00 -0.73
N SER A 21 -28.20 -27.97 -1.02
CA SER A 21 -29.22 -28.00 0.00
C SER A 21 -28.97 -29.25 0.83
N GLY A 22 -28.40 -29.07 2.04
CA GLY A 22 -28.49 -30.10 3.04
C GLY A 22 -29.98 -30.46 3.19
N PRO A 23 -30.33 -31.67 3.57
CA PRO A 23 -31.73 -32.07 3.62
C PRO A 23 -32.47 -31.14 4.57
N CYS A 24 -33.15 -30.13 4.03
CA CYS A 24 -34.23 -29.48 4.75
C CYS A 24 -35.35 -30.54 4.81
N ALA A 25 -35.22 -31.45 5.78
CA ALA A 25 -36.27 -32.37 6.11
C ALA A 25 -37.44 -31.54 6.63
N THR A 26 -38.27 -31.08 5.71
CA THR A 26 -39.68 -30.84 6.04
C THR A 26 -40.21 -32.20 6.45
N GLN A 27 -40.19 -32.44 7.78
CA GLN A 27 -40.95 -33.55 8.40
C GLN A 27 -42.42 -33.37 8.03
N ILE A 28 -42.83 -34.08 6.98
CA ILE A 28 -44.23 -34.36 6.78
C ILE A 28 -44.65 -35.23 7.95
N PRO A 29 -45.65 -34.85 8.76
CA PRO A 29 -46.06 -35.67 9.88
C PRO A 29 -46.50 -37.04 9.36
N SER A 30 -45.85 -38.09 9.86
CA SER A 30 -46.23 -39.48 9.59
C SER A 30 -47.55 -39.77 10.30
N THR A 31 -48.63 -39.62 9.58
CA THR A 31 -49.91 -40.19 10.02
C THR A 31 -50.18 -41.45 9.21
N SER A 32 -50.29 -42.54 9.95
CA SER A 32 -50.99 -43.80 9.68
C SER A 32 -50.47 -44.76 8.61
N LYS A 33 -50.22 -45.94 9.11
CA LYS A 33 -50.13 -47.23 8.41
C LYS A 33 -51.22 -47.37 7.34
N GLY A 34 -50.78 -47.29 6.09
CA GLY A 34 -51.57 -47.66 4.93
C GLY A 34 -50.57 -47.79 3.79
N THR A 35 -50.21 -48.98 3.39
CA THR A 35 -49.55 -49.33 2.14
C THR A 35 -50.44 -48.85 0.99
N LYS A 36 -50.45 -47.52 0.72
CA LYS A 36 -50.93 -47.02 -0.58
C LYS A 36 -49.81 -47.37 -1.57
N GLN A 37 -50.08 -48.29 -2.50
CA GLN A 37 -49.34 -48.42 -3.74
C GLN A 37 -49.14 -47.00 -4.30
N ARG A 38 -47.87 -46.58 -4.35
CA ARG A 38 -47.46 -45.31 -4.99
C ARG A 38 -47.86 -45.52 -6.45
N VAL A 39 -48.93 -44.90 -6.92
CA VAL A 39 -49.26 -44.82 -8.34
C VAL A 39 -48.03 -44.26 -9.01
N ALA A 40 -47.32 -45.06 -9.82
CA ALA A 40 -46.17 -44.66 -10.56
C ALA A 40 -46.55 -43.46 -11.43
N ASN A 41 -46.06 -42.28 -11.07
CA ASN A 41 -46.20 -41.10 -11.92
C ASN A 41 -44.85 -40.96 -12.64
N PRO A 42 -44.79 -41.27 -13.93
CA PRO A 42 -43.54 -41.29 -14.71
C PRO A 42 -42.80 -39.94 -14.68
N LEU A 43 -43.54 -38.84 -14.44
CA LEU A 43 -42.90 -37.50 -14.27
C LEU A 43 -42.17 -37.40 -12.93
N ASN A 44 -42.70 -37.94 -11.84
CA ASN A 44 -42.02 -37.94 -10.57
C ASN A 44 -40.77 -38.82 -10.58
N ASP A 45 -40.81 -39.91 -11.33
CA ASP A 45 -39.64 -40.80 -11.49
C ASP A 45 -38.45 -40.09 -12.18
N LEU A 46 -38.72 -39.19 -13.16
CA LEU A 46 -37.70 -38.37 -13.82
C LEU A 46 -37.04 -37.37 -12.83
N LEU A 47 -37.82 -36.72 -11.95
CA LEU A 47 -37.26 -35.83 -10.93
C LEU A 47 -36.45 -36.60 -9.90
N ASP A 48 -36.92 -37.78 -9.47
CA ASP A 48 -36.19 -38.63 -8.53
C ASP A 48 -34.91 -39.21 -9.15
N GLU A 49 -34.87 -39.44 -10.46
CA GLU A 49 -33.67 -39.82 -11.22
C GLU A 49 -32.67 -38.70 -11.26
N ALA A 50 -33.09 -37.52 -11.73
CA ALA A 50 -32.23 -36.36 -11.81
C ALA A 50 -31.64 -35.96 -10.45
N ARG A 51 -32.47 -36.04 -9.37
CA ARG A 51 -31.97 -35.78 -8.02
C ARG A 51 -30.89 -36.75 -7.59
N ARG A 52 -31.07 -38.05 -7.85
CA ARG A 52 -30.03 -39.07 -7.55
C ARG A 52 -28.74 -38.82 -8.30
N ASP A 53 -28.83 -38.36 -9.55
CA ASP A 53 -27.64 -38.06 -10.38
C ASP A 53 -26.94 -36.80 -9.88
N ILE A 54 -27.70 -35.75 -9.48
CA ILE A 54 -27.15 -34.56 -8.83
C ILE A 54 -26.45 -34.91 -7.51
N ASP A 55 -27.12 -35.76 -6.66
CA ASP A 55 -26.54 -36.20 -5.38
C ASP A 55 -25.20 -36.98 -5.56
N ARG A 56 -25.07 -37.66 -6.71
CA ARG A 56 -23.81 -38.34 -7.14
C ARG A 56 -22.82 -37.44 -7.86
N GLN A 57 -23.18 -36.17 -8.06
CA GLN A 57 -22.43 -35.18 -8.85
C GLN A 57 -22.30 -35.59 -10.35
N ASP A 58 -23.17 -36.46 -10.83
CA ASP A 58 -23.29 -36.77 -12.27
C ASP A 58 -24.25 -35.76 -12.93
N PHE A 59 -23.73 -34.55 -13.09
CA PHE A 59 -24.52 -33.44 -13.60
C PHE A 59 -24.95 -33.61 -15.04
N GLU A 60 -24.16 -34.30 -15.85
CA GLU A 60 -24.52 -34.57 -17.25
C GLU A 60 -25.70 -35.54 -17.34
N ALA A 61 -25.72 -36.59 -16.52
CA ALA A 61 -26.82 -37.53 -16.45
C ALA A 61 -28.13 -36.89 -16.02
N ALA A 62 -28.06 -35.90 -15.11
CA ALA A 62 -29.24 -35.20 -14.59
C ALA A 62 -30.00 -34.34 -15.63
N ILE A 63 -29.32 -33.90 -16.70
CA ILE A 63 -29.92 -32.99 -17.70
C ILE A 63 -31.08 -33.61 -18.44
N ALA A 64 -30.92 -34.79 -19.00
CA ALA A 64 -31.92 -35.39 -19.86
C ALA A 64 -33.26 -35.72 -19.13
N PRO A 65 -33.25 -36.27 -17.92
CA PRO A 65 -34.49 -36.43 -17.10
C PRO A 65 -35.16 -35.09 -16.80
N LEU A 66 -34.42 -34.04 -16.44
CA LEU A 66 -34.99 -32.73 -16.15
C LEU A 66 -35.59 -32.06 -17.38
N GLN A 67 -34.93 -32.13 -18.51
CA GLN A 67 -35.46 -31.61 -19.77
C GLN A 67 -36.73 -32.34 -20.21
N LYS A 68 -36.77 -33.67 -20.07
CA LYS A 68 -37.99 -34.44 -20.33
C LYS A 68 -39.16 -34.06 -19.41
N PHE A 69 -38.83 -33.85 -18.11
CA PHE A 69 -39.85 -33.38 -17.15
C PHE A 69 -40.40 -32.01 -17.55
N LEU A 70 -39.47 -31.06 -17.86
CA LEU A 70 -39.85 -29.68 -18.22
C LEU A 70 -40.56 -29.58 -19.58
N ALA A 71 -40.34 -30.49 -20.47
CA ALA A 71 -41.09 -30.58 -21.74
C ALA A 71 -42.59 -30.82 -21.49
N GLU A 72 -42.97 -31.54 -20.41
CA GLU A 72 -44.33 -31.81 -20.04
C GLU A 72 -44.87 -30.80 -19.01
N LYS A 73 -43.98 -30.15 -18.25
CA LYS A 73 -44.33 -29.30 -17.12
C LYS A 73 -43.35 -28.17 -16.94
N ASP A 74 -43.38 -27.16 -17.85
CA ASP A 74 -42.50 -25.99 -17.91
C ASP A 74 -42.76 -24.97 -16.77
N ASP A 75 -43.80 -25.11 -15.99
CA ASP A 75 -44.14 -24.20 -14.88
C ASP A 75 -43.63 -24.67 -13.52
N PHE A 76 -42.73 -25.65 -13.48
CA PHE A 76 -42.25 -26.24 -12.23
C PHE A 76 -40.89 -25.65 -11.80
N ALA A 77 -40.92 -24.62 -10.98
CA ALA A 77 -39.77 -23.85 -10.56
C ALA A 77 -38.59 -24.71 -10.04
N TYR A 78 -38.90 -25.76 -9.28
CA TYR A 78 -37.84 -26.62 -8.69
C TYR A 78 -37.06 -27.42 -9.74
N ALA A 79 -37.72 -27.85 -10.84
CA ALA A 79 -37.00 -28.55 -11.92
C ALA A 79 -36.05 -27.60 -12.68
N HIS A 80 -36.50 -26.37 -12.93
CA HIS A 80 -35.62 -25.32 -13.47
C HIS A 80 -34.43 -25.05 -12.55
N PHE A 81 -34.67 -24.93 -11.24
CA PHE A 81 -33.57 -24.76 -10.26
C PHE A 81 -32.58 -25.92 -10.32
N GLN A 82 -33.04 -27.18 -10.34
CA GLN A 82 -32.17 -28.35 -10.44
C GLN A 82 -31.39 -28.40 -11.75
N LEU A 83 -32.02 -28.03 -12.87
CA LEU A 83 -31.36 -27.96 -14.17
C LEU A 83 -30.28 -26.87 -14.18
N GLY A 84 -30.57 -25.69 -13.62
CA GLY A 84 -29.59 -24.62 -13.40
C GLY A 84 -28.41 -25.08 -12.53
N TYR A 85 -28.69 -25.87 -11.50
CA TYR A 85 -27.67 -26.42 -10.62
C TYR A 85 -26.77 -27.45 -11.36
N ALA A 86 -27.36 -28.32 -12.16
CA ALA A 86 -26.61 -29.26 -13.01
C ALA A 86 -25.73 -28.51 -14.02
N TYR A 87 -26.26 -27.50 -14.69
CA TYR A 87 -25.47 -26.65 -15.60
C TYR A 87 -24.32 -25.90 -14.88
N THR A 88 -24.54 -25.46 -13.66
CA THR A 88 -23.48 -24.85 -12.83
C THR A 88 -22.34 -25.84 -12.58
N GLY A 89 -22.67 -27.10 -12.23
CA GLY A 89 -21.69 -28.17 -12.04
C GLY A 89 -20.88 -28.49 -13.32
N LEU A 90 -21.48 -28.27 -14.49
CA LEU A 90 -20.84 -28.44 -15.81
C LEU A 90 -20.17 -27.16 -16.33
N GLN A 91 -20.14 -26.09 -15.55
CA GLN A 91 -19.59 -24.78 -15.94
C GLN A 91 -20.28 -24.15 -17.18
N LYS A 92 -21.52 -24.52 -17.44
CA LYS A 92 -22.38 -23.95 -18.48
C LYS A 92 -23.11 -22.72 -17.91
N SER A 93 -22.36 -21.62 -17.70
CA SER A 93 -22.84 -20.43 -16.95
C SER A 93 -24.07 -19.78 -17.57
N LYS A 94 -24.16 -19.73 -18.89
CA LYS A 94 -25.30 -19.11 -19.59
C LYS A 94 -26.58 -19.90 -19.37
N GLU A 95 -26.53 -21.20 -19.62
CA GLU A 95 -27.66 -22.11 -19.42
C GLU A 95 -28.10 -22.13 -17.94
N ALA A 96 -27.13 -22.16 -17.03
CA ALA A 96 -27.43 -22.09 -15.59
C ALA A 96 -28.16 -20.79 -15.21
N ARG A 97 -27.75 -19.66 -15.76
CA ARG A 97 -28.39 -18.36 -15.55
C ARG A 97 -29.84 -18.38 -16.00
N ASP A 98 -30.08 -18.81 -17.23
CA ASP A 98 -31.41 -18.83 -17.82
C ASP A 98 -32.37 -19.68 -16.97
N GLU A 99 -31.93 -20.83 -16.52
CA GLU A 99 -32.69 -21.75 -15.69
C GLU A 99 -32.96 -21.19 -14.26
N TYR A 100 -31.94 -20.60 -13.62
CA TYR A 100 -32.18 -19.95 -12.31
C TYR A 100 -33.11 -18.75 -12.41
N GLN A 101 -33.01 -17.94 -13.48
CA GLN A 101 -33.91 -16.83 -13.70
C GLN A 101 -35.35 -17.34 -13.91
N ARG A 102 -35.51 -18.44 -14.67
CA ARG A 102 -36.83 -19.05 -14.87
C ARG A 102 -37.40 -19.58 -13.56
N ALA A 103 -36.60 -20.25 -12.73
CA ALA A 103 -36.99 -20.71 -11.41
C ALA A 103 -37.47 -19.55 -10.52
N MET A 104 -36.74 -18.42 -10.50
CA MET A 104 -37.15 -17.24 -9.72
C MET A 104 -38.42 -16.56 -10.26
N GLN A 105 -38.66 -16.60 -11.58
CA GLN A 105 -39.88 -16.06 -12.17
C GLN A 105 -41.10 -16.90 -11.75
N LEU A 106 -40.97 -18.22 -11.72
CA LEU A 106 -42.01 -19.16 -11.38
C LEU A 106 -42.27 -19.21 -9.88
N ASP A 107 -41.21 -19.18 -9.08
CA ASP A 107 -41.31 -19.08 -7.60
C ASP A 107 -40.37 -17.99 -7.06
N PRO A 108 -40.90 -16.75 -6.93
CA PRO A 108 -40.14 -15.65 -6.33
C PRO A 108 -39.77 -15.84 -4.85
N LYS A 109 -40.31 -16.87 -4.19
CA LYS A 109 -40.02 -17.19 -2.79
C LYS A 109 -38.97 -18.30 -2.63
N MET A 110 -38.37 -18.79 -3.71
CA MET A 110 -37.32 -19.80 -3.67
C MET A 110 -35.97 -19.16 -3.38
N PRO A 111 -35.45 -19.26 -2.14
CA PRO A 111 -34.18 -18.59 -1.78
C PRO A 111 -32.96 -19.23 -2.46
N GLU A 112 -33.05 -20.55 -2.76
CA GLU A 112 -31.95 -21.29 -3.37
C GLU A 112 -31.69 -20.80 -4.79
N ALA A 113 -32.71 -20.51 -5.58
CA ALA A 113 -32.58 -20.00 -6.94
C ALA A 113 -31.95 -18.59 -6.93
N ALA A 114 -32.43 -17.72 -6.03
CA ALA A 114 -31.89 -16.37 -5.86
C ALA A 114 -30.45 -16.38 -5.41
N LEU A 115 -30.10 -17.22 -4.44
CA LEU A 115 -28.74 -17.34 -3.92
C LEU A 115 -27.76 -17.88 -4.97
N ASN A 116 -28.14 -18.98 -5.66
CA ASN A 116 -27.27 -19.59 -6.67
C ASN A 116 -27.10 -18.72 -7.92
N LEU A 117 -28.15 -18.01 -8.35
CA LEU A 117 -28.01 -17.02 -9.42
C LEU A 117 -27.04 -15.89 -9.02
N GLY A 118 -27.17 -15.41 -7.80
CA GLY A 118 -26.26 -14.38 -7.28
C GLY A 118 -24.80 -14.85 -7.23
N ILE A 119 -24.57 -16.07 -6.76
CA ILE A 119 -23.22 -16.69 -6.73
C ILE A 119 -22.66 -16.84 -8.16
N LEU A 120 -23.47 -17.31 -9.09
CA LEU A 120 -23.07 -17.50 -10.49
C LEU A 120 -22.63 -16.18 -11.12
N LEU A 121 -23.37 -15.11 -10.90
CA LEU A 121 -23.09 -13.77 -11.47
C LEU A 121 -21.94 -13.05 -10.81
N LEU A 122 -21.56 -13.41 -9.59
CA LEU A 122 -20.63 -12.67 -8.76
C LEU A 122 -19.24 -12.46 -9.38
N ASN A 123 -18.77 -13.40 -10.20
CA ASN A 123 -17.44 -13.31 -10.81
C ASN A 123 -17.46 -12.64 -12.20
N GLU A 124 -18.52 -12.85 -12.98
CA GLU A 124 -18.59 -12.35 -14.35
C GLU A 124 -19.31 -11.00 -14.44
N GLU A 125 -20.41 -10.85 -13.68
CA GLU A 125 -21.27 -9.67 -13.70
C GLU A 125 -21.67 -9.25 -12.28
N PRO A 126 -20.74 -8.74 -11.44
CA PRO A 126 -21.03 -8.45 -10.02
C PRO A 126 -22.20 -7.51 -9.81
N ALA A 127 -22.39 -6.53 -10.69
CA ALA A 127 -23.52 -5.61 -10.60
C ALA A 127 -24.86 -6.32 -10.82
N ALA A 128 -24.91 -7.32 -11.71
CA ALA A 128 -26.10 -8.11 -11.94
C ALA A 128 -26.39 -9.09 -10.78
N ALA A 129 -25.37 -9.47 -10.01
CA ALA A 129 -25.54 -10.32 -8.82
C ALA A 129 -26.28 -9.62 -7.66
N VAL A 130 -26.30 -8.29 -7.64
CA VAL A 130 -26.89 -7.51 -6.52
C VAL A 130 -28.37 -7.84 -6.32
N VAL A 131 -29.18 -7.81 -7.38
CA VAL A 131 -30.63 -8.02 -7.28
C VAL A 131 -30.98 -9.42 -6.75
N PRO A 132 -30.46 -10.52 -7.32
CA PRO A 132 -30.74 -11.84 -6.77
C PRO A 132 -30.22 -12.02 -5.35
N LEU A 133 -29.06 -11.45 -4.99
CA LEU A 133 -28.53 -11.54 -3.64
C LEU A 133 -29.35 -10.71 -2.63
N GLN A 134 -29.87 -9.55 -3.02
CA GLN A 134 -30.82 -8.82 -2.19
C GLN A 134 -32.10 -9.68 -1.90
N ARG A 135 -32.59 -10.34 -2.94
CA ARG A 135 -33.73 -11.24 -2.78
C ARG A 135 -33.40 -12.41 -1.85
N ALA A 136 -32.21 -13.00 -1.98
CA ALA A 136 -31.76 -14.05 -1.05
C ALA A 136 -31.69 -13.55 0.40
N VAL A 137 -31.21 -12.32 0.64
CA VAL A 137 -31.16 -11.70 1.98
C VAL A 137 -32.59 -11.51 2.57
N GLU A 138 -33.56 -11.09 1.76
CA GLU A 138 -34.94 -10.94 2.18
C GLU A 138 -35.59 -12.28 2.58
N LEU A 139 -35.28 -13.33 1.81
CA LEU A 139 -35.87 -14.66 2.03
C LEU A 139 -35.17 -15.44 3.16
N LEU A 140 -33.88 -15.12 3.43
CA LEU A 140 -33.04 -15.76 4.44
C LEU A 140 -32.53 -14.75 5.47
N PRO A 141 -33.43 -14.04 6.20
CA PRO A 141 -33.07 -12.88 7.03
C PRO A 141 -32.10 -13.21 8.20
N THR A 142 -32.11 -14.48 8.64
CA THR A 142 -31.31 -14.96 9.78
C THR A 142 -29.94 -15.57 9.37
N GLN A 143 -29.71 -15.70 8.07
CA GLN A 143 -28.44 -16.25 7.57
C GLN A 143 -27.47 -15.13 7.22
N SER A 144 -26.19 -15.25 7.66
CA SER A 144 -25.13 -14.29 7.38
C SER A 144 -24.64 -14.36 5.94
N ARG A 145 -24.50 -15.58 5.40
CA ARG A 145 -23.89 -15.85 4.09
C ARG A 145 -24.50 -15.04 2.92
N PRO A 146 -25.84 -14.91 2.74
CA PRO A 146 -26.39 -14.07 1.68
C PRO A 146 -25.96 -12.60 1.80
N ARG A 147 -25.82 -12.08 3.03
CA ARG A 147 -25.34 -10.72 3.26
C ARG A 147 -23.86 -10.56 2.92
N THR A 148 -23.03 -11.55 3.26
CA THR A 148 -21.61 -11.56 2.88
C THR A 148 -21.46 -11.52 1.36
N LEU A 149 -22.20 -12.38 0.64
CA LEU A 149 -22.17 -12.42 -0.82
C LEU A 149 -22.70 -11.11 -1.45
N LEU A 150 -23.74 -10.52 -0.86
CA LEU A 150 -24.25 -9.20 -1.28
C LEU A 150 -23.19 -8.11 -1.09
N GLY A 151 -22.48 -8.13 0.05
CA GLY A 151 -21.36 -7.25 0.32
C GLY A 151 -20.27 -7.40 -0.73
N LEU A 152 -19.92 -8.63 -1.10
CA LEU A 152 -18.93 -8.92 -2.13
C LEU A 152 -19.40 -8.45 -3.53
N ALA A 153 -20.68 -8.57 -3.85
CA ALA A 153 -21.26 -8.07 -5.10
C ALA A 153 -21.15 -6.53 -5.18
N TYR A 154 -21.51 -5.83 -4.11
CA TYR A 154 -21.34 -4.39 -4.02
C TYR A 154 -19.87 -3.96 -4.09
N GLU A 155 -18.97 -4.66 -3.37
CA GLU A 155 -17.53 -4.34 -3.39
C GLU A 155 -16.95 -4.48 -4.79
N LYS A 156 -17.22 -5.59 -5.48
CA LYS A 156 -16.75 -5.84 -6.85
C LYS A 156 -17.37 -4.89 -7.88
N SER A 157 -18.60 -4.40 -7.65
CA SER A 157 -19.24 -3.39 -8.50
C SER A 157 -18.84 -1.95 -8.17
N GLY A 158 -18.00 -1.74 -7.13
CA GLY A 158 -17.49 -0.44 -6.73
C GLY A 158 -18.34 0.33 -5.73
N ASP A 159 -19.48 -0.22 -5.30
CA ASP A 159 -20.36 0.38 -4.27
C ASP A 159 -19.86 0.07 -2.86
N GLN A 160 -18.77 0.75 -2.48
CA GLN A 160 -18.12 0.53 -1.19
C GLN A 160 -19.01 0.82 0.02
N LYS A 161 -19.98 1.74 -0.12
CA LYS A 161 -20.89 2.10 0.97
C LYS A 161 -21.85 0.95 1.29
N ASN A 162 -22.53 0.43 0.27
CA ASN A 162 -23.47 -0.67 0.45
C ASN A 162 -22.74 -1.98 0.76
N ALA A 163 -21.51 -2.17 0.29
CA ALA A 163 -20.66 -3.30 0.69
C ALA A 163 -20.41 -3.30 2.20
N ALA A 164 -20.02 -2.17 2.80
CA ALA A 164 -19.82 -2.08 4.25
C ALA A 164 -21.09 -2.42 5.03
N ILE A 165 -22.23 -1.85 4.66
CA ILE A 165 -23.53 -2.12 5.30
C ILE A 165 -23.88 -3.61 5.24
N ALA A 166 -23.66 -4.25 4.10
CA ALA A 166 -23.96 -5.66 3.92
C ALA A 166 -23.05 -6.55 4.78
N TYR A 167 -21.74 -6.26 4.83
CA TYR A 167 -20.78 -6.99 5.67
C TYR A 167 -21.04 -6.77 7.17
N GLU A 168 -21.35 -5.55 7.60
CA GLU A 168 -21.74 -5.25 8.98
C GLU A 168 -23.01 -6.04 9.36
N GLY A 169 -23.99 -6.07 8.47
CA GLY A 169 -25.20 -6.86 8.65
C GLY A 169 -24.96 -8.37 8.71
N ALA A 170 -23.98 -8.89 7.98
CA ALA A 170 -23.56 -10.29 8.06
C ALA A 170 -22.90 -10.59 9.41
N LEU A 171 -21.99 -9.73 9.85
CA LEU A 171 -21.28 -9.88 11.13
C LEU A 171 -22.18 -9.66 12.35
N ALA A 172 -23.29 -8.94 12.21
CA ALA A 172 -24.30 -8.84 13.26
C ALA A 172 -25.01 -10.19 13.50
N LEU A 173 -25.09 -11.06 12.48
CA LEU A 173 -25.65 -12.40 12.56
C LEU A 173 -24.61 -13.44 12.96
N ASP A 174 -23.41 -13.33 12.44
CA ASP A 174 -22.28 -14.19 12.79
C ASP A 174 -21.01 -13.36 13.07
N PRO A 175 -20.81 -12.95 14.33
CA PRO A 175 -19.65 -12.15 14.73
C PRO A 175 -18.29 -12.88 14.61
N LYS A 176 -18.32 -14.22 14.42
CA LYS A 176 -17.12 -15.05 14.33
C LYS A 176 -16.71 -15.33 12.89
N ASP A 177 -17.45 -14.85 11.90
CA ASP A 177 -17.10 -15.00 10.50
C ASP A 177 -15.84 -14.18 10.19
N THR A 178 -14.69 -14.87 10.19
CA THR A 178 -13.38 -14.28 9.95
C THR A 178 -13.20 -13.84 8.50
N GLU A 179 -13.87 -14.50 7.54
CA GLU A 179 -13.82 -14.13 6.12
C GLU A 179 -14.52 -12.80 5.88
N THR A 180 -15.76 -12.65 6.36
CA THR A 180 -16.49 -11.38 6.28
C THR A 180 -15.79 -10.27 7.05
N SER A 181 -15.21 -10.57 8.23
CA SER A 181 -14.43 -9.60 8.99
C SER A 181 -13.22 -9.11 8.22
N LEU A 182 -12.53 -10.00 7.49
CA LEU A 182 -11.39 -9.66 6.67
C LEU A 182 -11.78 -8.74 5.49
N HIS A 183 -12.84 -9.07 4.76
CA HIS A 183 -13.36 -8.23 3.69
C HIS A 183 -13.73 -6.83 4.19
N LEU A 184 -14.47 -6.75 5.31
CA LEU A 184 -14.84 -5.46 5.90
C LEU A 184 -13.64 -4.65 6.35
N ALA A 185 -12.64 -5.31 6.98
CA ALA A 185 -11.40 -4.66 7.40
C ALA A 185 -10.63 -4.06 6.22
N GLN A 186 -10.46 -4.84 5.14
CA GLN A 186 -9.82 -4.37 3.92
C GLN A 186 -10.58 -3.22 3.25
N LEU A 187 -11.91 -3.27 3.29
CA LEU A 187 -12.76 -2.20 2.78
C LEU A 187 -12.58 -0.91 3.59
N TYR A 188 -12.57 -0.99 4.92
CA TYR A 188 -12.30 0.15 5.79
C TYR A 188 -10.91 0.75 5.56
N LEU A 189 -9.90 -0.10 5.36
CA LEU A 189 -8.55 0.36 5.07
C LEU A 189 -8.51 1.17 3.76
N ARG A 190 -9.17 0.68 2.69
CA ARG A 190 -9.31 1.42 1.43
C ARG A 190 -10.07 2.74 1.57
N GLN A 191 -10.98 2.83 2.53
CA GLN A 191 -11.72 4.04 2.87
C GLN A 191 -10.93 4.98 3.81
N ASN A 192 -9.68 4.65 4.14
CA ASN A 192 -8.85 5.36 5.13
C ASN A 192 -9.48 5.41 6.55
N ARG A 193 -10.29 4.41 6.88
CA ARG A 193 -10.92 4.22 8.20
C ARG A 193 -10.07 3.24 9.02
N ALA A 194 -8.86 3.69 9.37
CA ALA A 194 -7.81 2.82 9.91
C ALA A 194 -8.18 2.19 11.25
N ALA A 195 -8.78 2.95 12.18
CA ALA A 195 -9.18 2.44 13.50
C ALA A 195 -10.23 1.31 13.42
N GLU A 196 -11.18 1.45 12.50
CA GLU A 196 -12.21 0.44 12.30
C GLU A 196 -11.64 -0.80 11.60
N ALA A 197 -10.69 -0.60 10.67
CA ALA A 197 -9.95 -1.69 10.04
C ALA A 197 -9.10 -2.45 11.07
N GLU A 198 -8.36 -1.75 11.93
CA GLU A 198 -7.58 -2.33 13.03
C GLU A 198 -8.43 -3.26 13.90
N ALA A 199 -9.58 -2.75 14.37
CA ALA A 199 -10.48 -3.53 15.23
C ALA A 199 -10.92 -4.85 14.56
N LYS A 200 -11.21 -4.82 13.25
CA LYS A 200 -11.59 -6.03 12.50
C LYS A 200 -10.42 -6.96 12.25
N PHE A 201 -9.22 -6.44 11.90
CA PHE A 201 -8.03 -7.29 11.76
C PHE A 201 -7.64 -7.96 13.07
N ARG A 202 -7.71 -7.26 14.20
CA ARG A 202 -7.48 -7.85 15.53
C ARG A 202 -8.51 -8.96 15.83
N ALA A 203 -9.77 -8.77 15.46
CA ALA A 203 -10.80 -9.80 15.61
C ALA A 203 -10.48 -11.04 14.77
N VAL A 204 -10.04 -10.88 13.51
CA VAL A 204 -9.58 -12.00 12.68
C VAL A 204 -8.41 -12.72 13.32
N LEU A 205 -7.39 -11.98 13.79
CA LEU A 205 -6.19 -12.55 14.40
C LEU A 205 -6.46 -13.28 15.72
N SER A 206 -7.52 -12.92 16.45
CA SER A 206 -7.93 -13.65 17.65
C SER A 206 -8.40 -15.08 17.35
N GLY A 207 -9.02 -15.30 16.20
CA GLY A 207 -9.44 -16.62 15.73
C GLY A 207 -8.39 -17.32 14.84
N GLN A 208 -7.66 -16.55 14.07
CA GLN A 208 -6.66 -17.02 13.09
C GLN A 208 -5.34 -16.24 13.24
N PRO A 209 -4.51 -16.54 14.25
CA PRO A 209 -3.29 -15.78 14.56
C PRO A 209 -2.26 -15.72 13.43
N ALA A 210 -2.29 -16.69 12.51
CA ALA A 210 -1.38 -16.78 11.35
C ALA A 210 -1.99 -16.23 10.05
N SER A 211 -3.14 -15.56 10.10
CA SER A 211 -3.77 -14.95 8.92
C SER A 211 -2.89 -13.85 8.34
N GLN A 212 -2.22 -14.15 7.24
CA GLN A 212 -1.28 -13.22 6.59
C GLN A 212 -1.98 -11.93 6.14
N PRO A 213 -3.17 -11.96 5.50
CA PRO A 213 -3.88 -10.75 5.13
C PRO A 213 -4.26 -9.88 6.34
N ALA A 214 -4.57 -10.52 7.49
CA ALA A 214 -4.89 -9.78 8.69
C ALA A 214 -3.66 -9.18 9.37
N LEU A 215 -2.52 -9.88 9.36
CA LEU A 215 -1.25 -9.36 9.90
C LEU A 215 -0.78 -8.14 9.14
N VAL A 216 -0.74 -8.20 7.80
CA VAL A 216 -0.33 -7.05 6.99
C VAL A 216 -1.34 -5.91 7.05
N GLY A 217 -2.64 -6.22 7.05
CA GLY A 217 -3.69 -5.21 7.18
C GLY A 217 -3.66 -4.50 8.54
N LEU A 218 -3.38 -5.23 9.62
CA LEU A 218 -3.16 -4.64 10.94
C LEU A 218 -1.96 -3.70 10.92
N ALA A 219 -0.84 -4.13 10.36
CA ALA A 219 0.37 -3.31 10.27
C ALA A 219 0.11 -2.00 9.50
N GLN A 220 -0.59 -2.08 8.37
CA GLN A 220 -0.97 -0.92 7.55
C GLN A 220 -1.94 0.03 8.31
N SER A 221 -2.92 -0.53 9.03
CA SER A 221 -3.85 0.27 9.82
C SER A 221 -3.11 1.06 10.90
N LEU A 222 -2.25 0.40 11.66
CA LEU A 222 -1.44 1.01 12.69
C LEU A 222 -0.44 2.05 12.14
N GLU A 223 0.11 1.82 10.95
CA GLU A 223 0.99 2.79 10.27
C GLU A 223 0.22 4.07 9.91
N ILE A 224 -0.98 3.95 9.33
CA ILE A 224 -1.84 5.09 9.00
C ILE A 224 -2.18 5.90 10.25
N GLU A 225 -2.44 5.24 11.37
CA GLU A 225 -2.72 5.87 12.68
C GLU A 225 -1.47 6.42 13.38
N LYS A 226 -0.28 6.19 12.81
CA LYS A 226 1.01 6.49 13.42
C LYS A 226 1.18 5.82 14.78
N ASN A 227 0.59 4.65 14.95
CA ASN A 227 0.68 3.87 16.18
C ASN A 227 2.07 3.21 16.28
N PRO A 228 2.77 3.32 17.43
CA PRO A 228 4.09 2.71 17.61
C PRO A 228 4.10 1.18 17.47
N GLU A 229 2.97 0.50 17.65
CA GLU A 229 2.83 -0.95 17.45
C GLU A 229 2.97 -1.39 15.99
N ALA A 230 2.88 -0.48 15.03
CA ALA A 230 2.98 -0.80 13.60
C ALA A 230 4.26 -1.57 13.26
N ALA A 231 5.40 -1.19 13.87
CA ALA A 231 6.67 -1.86 13.66
C ALA A 231 6.64 -3.34 14.10
N ASP A 232 6.00 -3.63 15.23
CA ASP A 232 5.88 -5.01 15.74
C ASP A 232 4.90 -5.84 14.92
N ALA A 233 3.85 -5.22 14.39
CA ALA A 233 2.92 -5.83 13.47
C ALA A 233 3.59 -6.22 12.14
N TYR A 234 4.37 -5.31 11.52
CA TYR A 234 5.17 -5.63 10.32
C TYR A 234 6.21 -6.71 10.60
N ARG A 235 6.90 -6.65 11.74
CA ARG A 235 7.85 -7.69 12.14
C ARG A 235 7.18 -9.06 12.25
N SER A 236 5.98 -9.11 12.79
CA SER A 236 5.20 -10.34 12.93
C SER A 236 4.77 -10.89 11.57
N TYR A 237 4.31 -10.02 10.67
CA TYR A 237 3.98 -10.38 9.30
C TYR A 237 5.19 -10.92 8.53
N LEU A 238 6.33 -10.22 8.58
CA LEU A 238 7.54 -10.59 7.84
C LEU A 238 8.22 -11.87 8.37
N LYS A 239 7.92 -12.31 9.60
CA LYS A 239 8.29 -13.65 10.07
C LYS A 239 7.54 -14.75 9.32
N ALA A 240 6.27 -14.51 8.97
CA ALA A 240 5.45 -15.46 8.23
C ALA A 240 5.69 -15.34 6.70
N GLN A 241 6.00 -14.13 6.22
CA GLN A 241 6.21 -13.81 4.80
C GLN A 241 7.54 -13.07 4.59
N PRO A 242 8.68 -13.75 4.74
CA PRO A 242 9.99 -13.09 4.63
C PRO A 242 10.34 -12.60 3.22
N GLY A 243 9.60 -13.05 2.20
CA GLY A 243 9.79 -12.66 0.80
C GLY A 243 9.01 -11.41 0.36
N ASP A 244 8.14 -10.84 1.21
CA ASP A 244 7.35 -9.66 0.84
C ASP A 244 8.22 -8.40 0.91
N ALA A 245 8.72 -8.00 -0.28
CA ALA A 245 9.60 -6.84 -0.43
C ALA A 245 8.87 -5.53 -0.11
N ALA A 246 7.58 -5.41 -0.50
CA ALA A 246 6.81 -4.19 -0.27
C ALA A 246 6.55 -3.96 1.23
N ALA A 247 6.13 -5.00 1.95
CA ALA A 247 5.94 -4.89 3.40
C ALA A 247 7.27 -4.62 4.13
N ARG A 248 8.39 -5.17 3.66
CA ARG A 248 9.71 -4.90 4.22
C ARG A 248 10.13 -3.45 3.99
N GLU A 249 9.86 -2.89 2.83
CA GLU A 249 10.13 -1.48 2.53
C GLU A 249 9.35 -0.56 3.48
N HIS A 250 8.05 -0.79 3.65
CA HIS A 250 7.24 -0.06 4.64
C HIS A 250 7.81 -0.17 6.06
N PHE A 251 8.22 -1.38 6.45
CA PHE A 251 8.82 -1.62 7.76
C PHE A 251 10.13 -0.85 7.95
N ILE A 252 11.01 -0.84 6.94
CA ILE A 252 12.26 -0.07 6.95
C ILE A 252 11.98 1.42 7.13
N HIS A 253 11.06 1.99 6.33
CA HIS A 253 10.67 3.40 6.46
C HIS A 253 10.12 3.73 7.84
N LEU A 254 9.31 2.85 8.41
CA LEU A 254 8.76 3.02 9.75
C LEU A 254 9.84 2.97 10.84
N LEU A 255 10.81 2.07 10.70
CA LEU A 255 11.96 2.00 11.62
C LEU A 255 12.80 3.28 11.57
N ILE A 256 13.02 3.83 10.36
CA ILE A 256 13.73 5.09 10.17
C ILE A 256 12.97 6.25 10.81
N ALA A 257 11.65 6.34 10.57
CA ALA A 257 10.80 7.38 11.14
C ALA A 257 10.78 7.35 12.69
N ASN A 258 10.97 6.16 13.27
CA ASN A 258 11.09 5.94 14.71
C ASN A 258 12.54 5.97 15.24
N GLU A 259 13.50 6.42 14.43
CA GLU A 259 14.94 6.51 14.76
C GLU A 259 15.57 5.16 15.17
N LYS A 260 14.96 4.03 14.78
CA LYS A 260 15.47 2.67 15.00
C LYS A 260 16.42 2.25 13.88
N TYR A 261 17.52 2.97 13.73
CA TYR A 261 18.41 2.88 12.57
C TYR A 261 19.11 1.51 12.45
N ASP A 262 19.58 0.93 13.56
CA ASP A 262 20.23 -0.39 13.52
C ASP A 262 19.26 -1.48 13.04
N ASP A 263 18.00 -1.46 13.51
CA ASP A 263 16.97 -2.38 13.04
C ASP A 263 16.66 -2.17 11.55
N ALA A 264 16.60 -0.90 11.09
CA ALA A 264 16.38 -0.57 9.69
C ALA A 264 17.49 -1.12 8.79
N LEU A 265 18.77 -0.93 9.20
CA LEU A 265 19.91 -1.46 8.48
C LEU A 265 19.89 -2.99 8.40
N ALA A 266 19.53 -3.66 9.51
CA ALA A 266 19.40 -5.12 9.55
C ALA A 266 18.30 -5.63 8.60
N GLU A 267 17.16 -4.93 8.50
CA GLU A 267 16.10 -5.29 7.55
C GLU A 267 16.52 -5.03 6.09
N MET A 268 17.29 -3.96 5.82
CA MET A 268 17.86 -3.72 4.50
C MET A 268 18.83 -4.84 4.09
N GLU A 269 19.68 -5.31 5.00
CA GLU A 269 20.57 -6.45 4.74
C GLU A 269 19.79 -7.74 4.45
N ARG A 270 18.65 -7.94 5.13
CA ARG A 270 17.76 -9.09 4.85
C ARG A 270 17.13 -8.98 3.47
N ALA A 271 16.73 -7.76 3.05
CA ALA A 271 16.21 -7.53 1.70
C ALA A 271 17.24 -7.87 0.62
N GLU A 272 18.51 -7.52 0.84
CA GLU A 272 19.61 -7.70 -0.10
C GLU A 272 20.10 -9.16 -0.23
N LYS A 273 19.77 -10.04 0.70
CA LYS A 273 20.10 -11.48 0.59
C LYS A 273 19.46 -12.16 -0.63
N GLY A 274 18.45 -11.54 -1.22
CA GLY A 274 17.76 -12.02 -2.42
C GLY A 274 18.27 -11.45 -3.75
N GLY A 275 19.21 -10.49 -3.73
CA GLY A 275 19.71 -9.84 -4.94
C GLY A 275 20.68 -8.68 -4.66
N ALA A 276 21.28 -8.14 -5.71
CA ALA A 276 22.13 -6.96 -5.58
C ALA A 276 21.30 -5.74 -5.12
N PRO A 277 21.87 -4.84 -4.28
CA PRO A 277 21.18 -3.65 -3.82
C PRO A 277 20.84 -2.72 -4.99
N SER A 278 19.66 -2.11 -4.94
CA SER A 278 19.26 -1.06 -5.89
C SER A 278 19.90 0.28 -5.53
N VAL A 279 19.87 1.23 -6.47
CA VAL A 279 20.30 2.61 -6.21
C VAL A 279 19.49 3.22 -5.06
N GLU A 280 18.19 2.98 -5.04
CA GLU A 280 17.26 3.47 -4.02
C GLU A 280 17.58 2.89 -2.63
N SER A 281 17.86 1.59 -2.57
CA SER A 281 18.27 0.91 -1.32
C SER A 281 19.59 1.49 -0.79
N LEU A 282 20.56 1.70 -1.66
CA LEU A 282 21.87 2.28 -1.28
C LEU A 282 21.74 3.74 -0.83
N LYS A 283 20.86 4.54 -1.47
CA LYS A 283 20.54 5.91 -1.02
C LYS A 283 19.95 5.91 0.38
N LEU A 284 18.93 5.08 0.59
CA LEU A 284 18.25 4.97 1.88
C LEU A 284 19.22 4.54 2.98
N ARG A 285 20.09 3.55 2.68
CA ARG A 285 21.16 3.13 3.60
C ARG A 285 22.11 4.30 3.93
N ALA A 286 22.50 5.06 2.94
CA ALA A 286 23.36 6.21 3.14
C ALA A 286 22.70 7.29 3.99
N ASP A 287 21.42 7.58 3.77
CA ASP A 287 20.67 8.57 4.55
C ASP A 287 20.59 8.19 6.04
N ILE A 288 20.33 6.91 6.33
CA ILE A 288 20.39 6.38 7.71
C ILE A 288 21.77 6.60 8.32
N LEU A 289 22.82 6.18 7.61
CA LEU A 289 24.20 6.24 8.10
C LEU A 289 24.68 7.69 8.28
N ILE A 290 24.19 8.62 7.44
CA ILE A 290 24.42 10.07 7.59
C ILE A 290 23.74 10.58 8.88
N GLY A 291 22.49 10.20 9.13
CA GLY A 291 21.77 10.53 10.35
C GLY A 291 22.52 10.08 11.61
N GLU A 292 23.11 8.92 11.57
CA GLU A 292 23.95 8.36 12.65
C GLU A 292 25.38 8.89 12.68
N LYS A 293 25.77 9.77 11.73
CA LYS A 293 27.14 10.30 11.57
C LYS A 293 28.19 9.21 11.32
N LYS A 294 27.79 8.08 10.77
CA LYS A 294 28.66 6.97 10.35
C LYS A 294 29.21 7.26 8.94
N TRP A 295 30.04 8.31 8.81
CA TRP A 295 30.43 8.89 7.52
C TRP A 295 31.10 7.90 6.56
N ASP A 296 32.03 7.05 7.06
CA ASP A 296 32.75 6.07 6.22
C ASP A 296 31.79 5.07 5.56
N ALA A 297 30.84 4.55 6.33
CA ALA A 297 29.85 3.60 5.84
C ALA A 297 28.86 4.27 4.87
N ALA A 298 28.45 5.52 5.13
CA ALA A 298 27.60 6.31 4.25
C ALA A 298 28.29 6.56 2.90
N ILE A 299 29.55 6.95 2.92
CA ILE A 299 30.38 7.14 1.72
C ILE A 299 30.49 5.85 0.92
N ALA A 300 30.70 4.71 1.59
CA ALA A 300 30.78 3.41 0.92
C ALA A 300 29.45 3.07 0.20
N ALA A 301 28.30 3.30 0.83
CA ALA A 301 26.99 3.11 0.23
C ALA A 301 26.77 4.05 -0.96
N LEU A 302 27.07 5.34 -0.81
CA LEU A 302 26.94 6.33 -1.90
C LEU A 302 27.87 6.03 -3.08
N LYS A 303 29.10 5.56 -2.83
CA LYS A 303 30.01 5.13 -3.91
C LYS A 303 29.42 3.97 -4.71
N GLN A 304 28.81 2.99 -4.04
CA GLN A 304 28.13 1.89 -4.73
C GLN A 304 26.96 2.41 -5.56
N ALA A 305 26.16 3.32 -5.01
CA ALA A 305 25.03 3.94 -5.72
C ALA A 305 25.51 4.71 -6.96
N VAL A 306 26.58 5.51 -6.83
CA VAL A 306 27.21 6.24 -7.96
C VAL A 306 27.77 5.27 -9.00
N ALA A 307 28.30 4.12 -8.60
CA ALA A 307 28.80 3.11 -9.55
C ALA A 307 27.65 2.50 -10.39
N LEU A 308 26.45 2.33 -9.80
CA LEU A 308 25.27 1.86 -10.50
C LEU A 308 24.62 2.95 -11.37
N ALA A 309 24.65 4.22 -10.92
CA ALA A 309 24.07 5.36 -11.62
C ALA A 309 25.08 6.52 -11.74
N PRO A 310 26.12 6.41 -12.60
CA PRO A 310 27.24 7.35 -12.66
C PRO A 310 26.87 8.76 -13.14
N ASN A 311 25.72 8.90 -13.80
CA ASN A 311 25.22 10.18 -14.34
C ASN A 311 24.14 10.81 -13.45
N ASP A 312 23.94 10.31 -12.24
CA ASP A 312 23.01 10.91 -11.27
C ASP A 312 23.72 12.04 -10.50
N ALA A 313 23.35 13.29 -10.82
CA ALA A 313 23.90 14.48 -10.18
C ALA A 313 23.56 14.54 -8.68
N GLN A 314 22.39 14.02 -8.26
CA GLN A 314 21.97 14.03 -6.85
C GLN A 314 22.84 13.10 -6.01
N LEU A 315 23.14 11.89 -6.52
CA LEU A 315 24.04 10.95 -5.85
C LEU A 315 25.43 11.53 -5.66
N ARG A 316 26.01 12.13 -6.72
CA ARG A 316 27.31 12.78 -6.64
C ARG A 316 27.30 13.97 -5.69
N GLY A 317 26.27 14.81 -5.73
CA GLY A 317 26.10 15.91 -4.78
C GLY A 317 25.96 15.42 -3.34
N GLY A 318 25.21 14.34 -3.12
CA GLY A 318 25.09 13.67 -1.81
C GLY A 318 26.42 13.13 -1.30
N LEU A 319 27.17 12.44 -2.16
CA LEU A 319 28.49 11.92 -1.85
C LEU A 319 29.47 13.06 -1.51
N GLY A 320 29.45 14.15 -2.29
CA GLY A 320 30.28 15.33 -2.03
C GLY A 320 29.96 15.98 -0.69
N ARG A 321 28.68 16.16 -0.34
CA ARG A 321 28.28 16.66 0.99
C ARG A 321 28.71 15.73 2.13
N THR A 322 28.64 14.43 1.93
CA THR A 322 29.04 13.44 2.96
C THR A 322 30.54 13.49 3.19
N TYR A 323 31.35 13.61 2.13
CA TYR A 323 32.78 13.86 2.25
C TYR A 323 33.09 15.18 2.97
N MET A 324 32.37 16.24 2.68
CA MET A 324 32.51 17.52 3.37
C MET A 324 32.27 17.39 4.88
N GLN A 325 31.24 16.62 5.28
CA GLN A 325 30.97 16.35 6.71
C GLN A 325 32.11 15.56 7.37
N GLN A 326 32.71 14.63 6.65
CA GLN A 326 33.89 13.88 7.09
C GLN A 326 35.17 14.73 7.08
N ARG A 327 35.15 15.95 6.53
CA ARG A 327 36.27 16.85 6.32
C ARG A 327 37.27 16.37 5.25
N ASP A 328 36.87 15.47 4.39
CA ASP A 328 37.65 15.10 3.19
C ASP A 328 37.27 16.06 2.05
N PHE A 329 37.84 17.28 2.13
CA PHE A 329 37.49 18.36 1.21
C PHE A 329 37.94 18.09 -0.23
N ALA A 330 39.02 17.32 -0.43
CA ALA A 330 39.48 16.98 -1.75
C ALA A 330 38.50 16.09 -2.52
N ASN A 331 38.00 15.03 -1.89
CA ASN A 331 36.99 14.17 -2.49
C ASN A 331 35.63 14.87 -2.58
N ALA A 332 35.27 15.71 -1.61
CA ALA A 332 34.02 16.52 -1.66
C ALA A 332 34.05 17.44 -2.90
N GLU A 333 35.15 18.15 -3.13
CA GLU A 333 35.31 19.06 -4.28
C GLU A 333 35.17 18.30 -5.60
N LYS A 334 35.84 17.14 -5.73
CA LYS A 334 35.79 16.28 -6.92
C LYS A 334 34.34 15.86 -7.25
N GLU A 335 33.63 15.34 -6.28
CA GLU A 335 32.24 14.84 -6.52
C GLU A 335 31.26 15.99 -6.77
N LEU A 336 31.41 17.14 -6.07
CA LEU A 336 30.58 18.32 -6.31
C LEU A 336 30.81 18.92 -7.70
N LYS A 337 32.09 18.98 -8.17
CA LYS A 337 32.37 19.38 -9.54
C LYS A 337 31.72 18.45 -10.56
N SER A 338 31.76 17.14 -10.31
CA SER A 338 31.09 16.16 -11.16
C SER A 338 29.56 16.36 -11.16
N ALA A 339 28.95 16.63 -10.00
CA ALA A 339 27.52 16.96 -9.91
C ALA A 339 27.16 18.22 -10.71
N ILE A 340 27.99 19.26 -10.62
CA ILE A 340 27.83 20.50 -11.38
C ILE A 340 27.99 20.26 -12.89
N GLN A 341 28.86 19.38 -13.33
CA GLN A 341 28.99 19.02 -14.75
C GLN A 341 27.74 18.36 -15.30
N LEU A 342 27.04 17.55 -14.47
CA LEU A 342 25.81 16.88 -14.83
C LEU A 342 24.60 17.81 -14.77
N ASP A 343 24.55 18.71 -13.79
CA ASP A 343 23.47 19.69 -13.61
C ASP A 343 24.02 21.05 -13.14
N ALA A 344 24.51 21.83 -14.11
CA ALA A 344 25.10 23.14 -13.87
C ALA A 344 24.08 24.21 -13.41
N LYS A 345 22.77 23.96 -13.58
CA LYS A 345 21.70 24.89 -13.19
C LYS A 345 21.34 24.78 -11.71
N ASN A 346 21.67 23.66 -11.07
CA ASN A 346 21.38 23.46 -9.67
C ASN A 346 22.39 24.22 -8.80
N LEU A 347 21.96 25.35 -8.29
CA LEU A 347 22.81 26.24 -7.49
C LEU A 347 23.19 25.62 -6.12
N ALA A 348 22.48 24.62 -5.64
CA ALA A 348 22.84 23.93 -4.39
C ALA A 348 24.22 23.30 -4.48
N TYR A 349 24.59 22.67 -5.61
CA TYR A 349 25.92 22.08 -5.77
C TYR A 349 27.03 23.13 -5.78
N TRP A 350 26.77 24.30 -6.37
CA TRP A 350 27.71 25.43 -6.34
C TRP A 350 27.90 25.97 -4.91
N LYS A 351 26.82 26.06 -4.11
CA LYS A 351 26.87 26.51 -2.72
C LYS A 351 27.59 25.50 -1.83
N ASP A 352 27.34 24.20 -2.05
CA ASP A 352 28.06 23.12 -1.36
C ASP A 352 29.57 23.17 -1.71
N LEU A 353 29.92 23.43 -2.98
CA LEU A 353 31.30 23.58 -3.42
C LEU A 353 31.96 24.82 -2.80
N ALA A 354 31.24 25.96 -2.71
CA ALA A 354 31.74 27.15 -2.03
C ALA A 354 32.02 26.90 -0.54
N SER A 355 31.09 26.15 0.12
CA SER A 355 31.30 25.75 1.51
C SER A 355 32.47 24.82 1.70
N THR A 356 32.67 23.88 0.78
CA THR A 356 33.78 22.92 0.79
C THR A 356 35.12 23.64 0.62
N THR A 357 35.24 24.53 -0.38
CA THR A 357 36.49 25.29 -0.64
C THR A 357 36.79 26.27 0.49
N TYR A 358 35.76 26.88 1.10
CA TYR A 358 35.92 27.72 2.29
C TYR A 358 36.50 26.93 3.47
N LEU A 359 35.96 25.74 3.75
CA LEU A 359 36.43 24.87 4.83
C LEU A 359 37.83 24.28 4.56
N ALA A 360 38.22 24.19 3.28
CA ALA A 360 39.53 23.80 2.84
C ALA A 360 40.56 24.97 2.83
N ASP A 361 40.16 26.15 3.33
CA ASP A 361 40.95 27.38 3.33
C ASP A 361 41.34 27.93 1.91
N ASP A 362 40.64 27.41 0.85
CA ASP A 362 40.81 27.94 -0.53
C ASP A 362 39.85 29.13 -0.75
N TYR A 363 40.18 30.25 -0.13
CA TYR A 363 39.38 31.47 -0.16
C TYR A 363 39.26 32.08 -1.57
N PRO A 364 40.33 32.06 -2.42
CA PRO A 364 40.20 32.57 -3.81
C PRO A 364 39.15 31.81 -4.62
N THR A 365 39.19 30.48 -4.57
CA THR A 365 38.18 29.63 -5.28
C THR A 365 36.82 29.84 -4.72
N THR A 366 36.65 29.93 -3.40
CA THR A 366 35.38 30.23 -2.73
C THR A 366 34.75 31.52 -3.27
N LEU A 367 35.53 32.61 -3.36
CA LEU A 367 35.07 33.89 -3.89
C LEU A 367 34.61 33.78 -5.36
N ALA A 368 35.38 33.09 -6.20
CA ALA A 368 35.04 32.87 -7.59
C ALA A 368 33.70 32.10 -7.75
N ILE A 369 33.48 31.09 -6.91
CA ILE A 369 32.22 30.31 -6.88
C ILE A 369 31.05 31.21 -6.44
N LEU A 370 31.21 31.96 -5.34
CA LEU A 370 30.17 32.88 -4.87
C LEU A 370 29.85 33.97 -5.92
N ASP A 371 30.86 34.44 -6.69
CA ASP A 371 30.62 35.35 -7.82
C ASP A 371 29.78 34.68 -8.93
N ARG A 372 30.00 33.41 -9.18
CA ARG A 372 29.22 32.63 -10.15
C ARG A 372 27.78 32.47 -9.70
N VAL A 373 27.55 32.13 -8.41
CA VAL A 373 26.20 32.01 -7.81
C VAL A 373 25.46 33.36 -7.88
N ALA A 374 26.17 34.47 -7.53
CA ALA A 374 25.59 35.81 -7.51
C ALA A 374 25.09 36.31 -8.89
N LYS A 375 25.56 35.70 -9.99
CA LYS A 375 25.06 36.00 -11.35
C LYS A 375 23.66 35.40 -11.61
N SER A 376 23.28 34.40 -10.84
CA SER A 376 22.04 33.66 -11.03
C SER A 376 20.95 34.03 -10.01
N GLU A 377 21.35 34.41 -8.81
CA GLU A 377 20.45 34.83 -7.73
C GLU A 377 21.13 35.86 -6.80
N PRO A 378 20.38 36.75 -6.16
CA PRO A 378 20.93 37.68 -5.17
C PRO A 378 21.60 36.94 -4.01
N PRO A 379 22.80 37.39 -3.56
CA PRO A 379 23.50 36.71 -2.47
C PRO A 379 22.70 36.78 -1.15
N THR A 380 22.62 35.66 -0.46
CA THR A 380 22.05 35.58 0.88
C THR A 380 22.96 36.26 1.91
N ALA A 381 22.42 36.60 3.10
CA ALA A 381 23.24 37.14 4.18
C ALA A 381 24.40 36.19 4.56
N GLY A 382 24.15 34.87 4.62
CA GLY A 382 25.20 33.88 4.90
C GLY A 382 26.33 33.90 3.85
N GLU A 383 26.00 33.99 2.56
CA GLU A 383 26.98 34.07 1.48
C GLU A 383 27.79 35.37 1.55
N LEU A 384 27.16 36.50 1.90
CA LEU A 384 27.87 37.76 2.12
C LEU A 384 28.81 37.69 3.33
N PHE A 385 28.39 36.98 4.40
CA PHE A 385 29.25 36.77 5.55
C PHE A 385 30.47 35.90 5.21
N VAL A 386 30.29 34.78 4.50
CA VAL A 386 31.41 33.92 4.01
C VAL A 386 32.29 34.71 3.10
N ARG A 387 31.80 35.53 2.20
CA ARG A 387 32.58 36.42 1.33
C ARG A 387 33.42 37.38 2.15
N ALA A 388 32.85 37.98 3.20
CA ALA A 388 33.58 38.91 4.09
C ALA A 388 34.70 38.18 4.83
N LEU A 389 34.48 36.97 5.32
CA LEU A 389 35.50 36.13 5.94
C LEU A 389 36.62 35.77 4.99
N CYS A 390 36.31 35.41 3.73
CA CYS A 390 37.33 35.11 2.70
C CYS A 390 38.23 36.33 2.42
N TYR A 391 37.64 37.50 2.21
CA TYR A 391 38.42 38.72 1.99
C TYR A 391 39.29 39.09 3.20
N ASP A 392 38.75 38.87 4.41
CA ASP A 392 39.51 39.16 5.64
C ASP A 392 40.69 38.20 5.81
N LYS A 393 40.52 36.92 5.55
CA LYS A 393 41.61 35.93 5.56
C LYS A 393 42.68 36.23 4.51
N LEU A 394 42.26 36.68 3.34
CA LEU A 394 43.16 37.14 2.27
C LEU A 394 43.77 38.53 2.54
N GLN A 395 43.52 39.14 3.68
CA GLN A 395 43.97 40.46 4.06
C GLN A 395 43.57 41.60 3.10
N GLN A 396 42.52 41.38 2.33
CA GLN A 396 41.96 42.39 1.41
C GLN A 396 41.01 43.32 2.20
N THR A 397 41.60 44.20 3.01
CA THR A 397 40.92 44.99 4.06
C THR A 397 39.73 45.80 3.55
N LYS A 398 39.84 46.43 2.36
CA LYS A 398 38.73 47.26 1.78
C LYS A 398 37.57 46.37 1.35
N ALA A 399 37.85 45.27 0.66
CA ALA A 399 36.83 44.33 0.20
C ALA A 399 36.13 43.62 1.37
N ALA A 400 36.91 43.22 2.40
CA ALA A 400 36.33 42.65 3.63
C ALA A 400 35.37 43.61 4.36
N LEU A 401 35.78 44.89 4.46
CA LEU A 401 34.95 45.91 5.10
C LEU A 401 33.60 46.09 4.35
N ASP A 402 33.66 46.26 3.02
CA ASP A 402 32.46 46.40 2.18
C ASP A 402 31.54 45.15 2.30
N ALA A 403 32.12 43.95 2.27
CA ALA A 403 31.35 42.71 2.38
C ALA A 403 30.68 42.52 3.76
N TYR A 404 31.36 42.87 4.87
CA TYR A 404 30.76 42.88 6.20
C TYR A 404 29.63 43.90 6.33
N GLU A 405 29.78 45.09 5.77
CA GLU A 405 28.75 46.13 5.80
C GLU A 405 27.53 45.68 4.98
N LYS A 406 27.72 45.05 3.80
CA LYS A 406 26.61 44.45 3.03
C LYS A 406 25.93 43.28 3.76
N PHE A 407 26.71 42.45 4.47
CA PHE A 407 26.13 41.41 5.33
C PHE A 407 25.20 41.99 6.38
N LEU A 408 25.64 43.02 7.14
CA LEU A 408 24.82 43.65 8.18
C LEU A 408 23.52 44.25 7.63
N GLN A 409 23.56 44.81 6.42
CA GLN A 409 22.34 45.32 5.74
C GLN A 409 21.38 44.18 5.34
N ALA A 410 21.92 43.08 4.87
CA ALA A 410 21.10 41.93 4.41
C ALA A 410 20.56 41.08 5.57
N ASP A 411 21.31 40.92 6.67
CA ASP A 411 20.95 40.06 7.81
C ASP A 411 19.84 40.62 8.69
N GLN A 412 19.71 41.95 8.75
CA GLN A 412 18.70 42.64 9.57
C GLN A 412 18.66 42.17 11.05
N ASN A 413 19.80 41.86 11.62
CA ASN A 413 19.98 41.34 12.98
C ASN A 413 19.32 39.98 13.27
N ARG A 414 19.13 39.13 12.28
CA ARG A 414 18.56 37.79 12.48
C ARG A 414 19.57 36.80 13.08
N ASN A 415 20.87 37.00 12.81
CA ASN A 415 21.96 36.12 13.27
C ASN A 415 22.88 36.86 14.24
N SER A 416 22.47 37.01 15.50
CA SER A 416 23.11 37.83 16.52
C SER A 416 24.62 37.61 16.64
N ASP A 417 25.11 36.35 16.59
CA ASP A 417 26.51 36.03 16.75
C ASP A 417 27.34 36.48 15.55
N GLN A 418 26.84 36.24 14.32
CA GLN A 418 27.50 36.69 13.08
C GLN A 418 27.49 38.21 12.97
N VAL A 419 26.38 38.85 13.37
CA VAL A 419 26.28 40.32 13.43
C VAL A 419 27.29 40.88 14.39
N TRP A 420 27.40 40.32 15.60
CA TRP A 420 28.41 40.75 16.56
C TRP A 420 29.84 40.59 16.03
N GLN A 421 30.15 39.41 15.45
CA GLN A 421 31.49 39.18 14.83
C GLN A 421 31.76 40.16 13.72
N ALA A 422 30.85 40.42 12.81
CA ALA A 422 31.00 41.39 11.73
C ALA A 422 31.28 42.78 12.24
N GLN A 423 30.51 43.24 13.26
CA GLN A 423 30.72 44.55 13.87
C GLN A 423 32.10 44.72 14.53
N GLN A 424 32.58 43.67 15.23
CA GLN A 424 33.93 43.72 15.81
C GLN A 424 34.99 43.77 14.71
N ARG A 425 34.86 42.95 13.63
CA ARG A 425 35.79 42.97 12.52
C ARG A 425 35.81 44.30 11.79
N ILE A 426 34.69 44.91 11.52
CA ILE A 426 34.53 46.24 10.91
C ILE A 426 35.34 47.27 11.70
N ARG A 427 35.24 47.29 13.03
CA ARG A 427 35.99 48.23 13.90
C ARG A 427 37.54 48.06 13.72
N VAL A 428 37.98 46.79 13.65
CA VAL A 428 39.40 46.48 13.46
C VAL A 428 39.89 46.89 12.08
N LEU A 429 39.07 46.56 11.03
CA LEU A 429 39.42 46.88 9.65
C LEU A 429 39.47 48.37 9.39
N LYS A 430 38.55 49.17 9.94
CA LYS A 430 38.55 50.64 9.88
C LYS A 430 39.82 51.22 10.48
N LYS A 431 40.25 50.78 11.68
CA LYS A 431 41.50 51.21 12.30
C LYS A 431 42.75 50.84 11.45
N ARG A 432 42.74 49.70 10.79
CA ARG A 432 43.85 49.31 9.88
C ARG A 432 43.96 50.21 8.65
N LEU A 433 42.82 50.66 8.12
CA LEU A 433 42.78 51.55 6.97
C LEU A 433 43.25 52.95 7.32
N GLU A 434 42.90 53.43 8.52
CA GLU A 434 43.37 54.74 9.07
C GLU A 434 44.88 54.76 9.25
N LYS A 435 45.48 53.68 9.77
CA LYS A 435 46.94 53.55 9.96
C LYS A 435 47.76 53.45 8.66
N LYS A 436 47.11 53.10 7.55
CA LYS A 436 47.77 52.97 6.23
C LYS A 436 47.65 54.24 5.37
N ARG A 437 46.88 55.24 5.86
CA ARG A 437 46.87 56.62 5.34
C ARG A 437 47.90 57.45 6.01
#